data_562757a36c65eddcf6a1bbd5517c501a
#
_entry.id   562757a36c65eddcf6a1bbd5517c501a
#
_cell.length_a   1.000
_cell.length_b   1.000
_cell.length_c   1.000
_cell.angle_alpha   90.00
_cell.angle_beta   90.00
_cell.angle_gamma   90.00
#
_symmetry.space_group_name_H-M   'P 1'
#
loop_
_entity.id
_entity.type
_entity.pdbx_description
1 polymer ?
#
loop_
_entity_poly.entity_id
_entity_poly.type
_entity_poly.pdbx_seq_one_letter_code
_entity_poly.pdbx_strand_id
1 'polypeptide(L)'
;MQPGTRTRRRRPDRGEHLGKPHGLLAPRVQAVGPEHFGIVAIDPAKARSYWLLADFYGRVLIPLTPVEHTRSGFDAAIDQLKRAIAEHDLRDTIVAVEQTGSYHRPVKRAFAAAGFDTRVVHPSVSRHYRQAADYDTKTDATDTEAGIFRAAINGFGLQEPPRDPTYAALQFWARHRRDLVRKEALLRCQILEHVEACLPGYARRFDDLFETQFGMLVPRRYASPAAVAAAGVEGLRRLARLGRARVQRPTLLRILGRARDAASADPDAELHRARAIALDDDRIHKRKQIHSCERDLVAQLVQTPYVRLLALPGLHVVTAGELAGEAGPMAHYATARVITGRAGLFPRRYQSDRLDLSSGRLARRGNRRLRRAPLQAADTLVRCNDHFGALAARWRAAGKDPREVHVRVAGRLARIAFRMVGDGGGYGHPACRGPEHALEKLADFHVKHNTDEDMMRTNLERAAAQLPPRSGRAAADAPREAAGGGPRRAPSAGTAPASGDVPPPARPGRGRGPKALSAILPELLKRLGGEAAKVLESAMSGETP
;
A
#
# COMPACT_ATOMS: atom_id res chain seq x y z
N MET A 1 -46.18 6.75 -26.96
CA MET A 1 -45.21 6.46 -25.87
C MET A 1 -43.83 6.81 -26.36
N GLN A 2 -43.28 7.94 -25.92
CA GLN A 2 -41.92 8.37 -26.29
C GLN A 2 -40.92 7.64 -25.37
N PRO A 3 -39.75 7.18 -25.87
CA PRO A 3 -38.72 6.56 -25.05
C PRO A 3 -38.01 7.60 -24.19
N GLY A 4 -38.04 7.41 -22.89
CA GLY A 4 -37.39 8.27 -21.90
C GLY A 4 -35.89 8.41 -22.16
N THR A 5 -35.46 9.63 -22.33
CA THR A 5 -34.06 10.04 -22.43
C THR A 5 -33.34 9.71 -21.13
N ARG A 6 -32.54 8.65 -21.13
CA ARG A 6 -31.52 8.40 -20.10
C ARG A 6 -30.58 9.61 -20.04
N THR A 7 -30.76 10.46 -19.03
CA THR A 7 -29.78 11.49 -18.68
C THR A 7 -28.40 10.86 -18.47
N ARG A 8 -27.53 11.01 -19.47
CA ARG A 8 -26.10 10.71 -19.33
C ARG A 8 -25.59 11.53 -18.16
N ARG A 9 -25.29 10.90 -17.02
CA ARG A 9 -24.54 11.52 -15.94
C ARG A 9 -23.35 12.23 -16.56
N ARG A 10 -23.28 13.56 -16.42
CA ARG A 10 -22.18 14.40 -16.86
C ARG A 10 -20.89 13.80 -16.31
N ARG A 11 -19.97 13.36 -17.18
CA ARG A 11 -18.67 12.88 -16.75
C ARG A 11 -17.97 14.06 -16.08
N PRO A 12 -17.45 13.88 -14.84
CA PRO A 12 -16.69 14.93 -14.19
C PRO A 12 -15.49 15.33 -15.05
N ASP A 13 -15.09 16.57 -14.89
CA ASP A 13 -14.04 17.17 -15.71
C ASP A 13 -12.77 16.30 -15.68
N ARG A 14 -12.22 16.01 -16.85
CA ARG A 14 -11.10 15.07 -17.00
C ARG A 14 -9.82 15.49 -16.25
N GLY A 15 -9.72 16.75 -15.84
CA GLY A 15 -8.62 17.29 -15.05
C GLY A 15 -8.57 16.79 -13.61
N GLU A 16 -9.70 16.32 -13.03
CA GLU A 16 -9.79 15.88 -11.63
C GLU A 16 -9.53 14.39 -11.43
N HIS A 17 -9.46 13.59 -12.49
CA HIS A 17 -9.32 12.15 -12.43
C HIS A 17 -7.90 11.66 -12.77
N LEU A 18 -7.46 10.63 -12.05
CA LEU A 18 -6.27 9.87 -12.41
C LEU A 18 -6.51 9.11 -13.72
N GLY A 19 -5.80 9.47 -14.74
CA GLY A 19 -5.92 8.87 -16.06
C GLY A 19 -4.80 9.30 -17.00
N LYS A 20 -4.88 8.88 -18.26
CA LYS A 20 -4.01 9.42 -19.29
C LYS A 20 -4.50 10.84 -19.61
N PRO A 21 -3.69 11.87 -19.43
CA PRO A 21 -4.03 13.20 -19.90
C PRO A 21 -4.06 13.17 -21.43
N HIS A 22 -5.14 13.67 -22.01
CA HIS A 22 -5.23 13.87 -23.44
C HIS A 22 -5.36 15.37 -23.70
N GLY A 23 -4.38 15.95 -24.35
CA GLY A 23 -4.46 17.31 -24.85
C GLY A 23 -4.65 18.38 -23.76
N LEU A 24 -4.07 18.20 -22.60
CA LEU A 24 -4.16 19.14 -21.48
C LEU A 24 -3.74 20.56 -21.84
N LEU A 25 -2.71 20.67 -22.67
CA LEU A 25 -2.21 21.96 -23.13
C LEU A 25 -2.93 22.43 -24.41
N ALA A 26 -3.55 21.54 -25.19
CA ALA A 26 -4.15 21.89 -26.47
C ALA A 26 -5.15 23.06 -26.39
N PRO A 27 -6.11 23.11 -25.42
CA PRO A 27 -7.01 24.28 -25.32
C PRO A 27 -6.28 25.57 -24.98
N ARG A 28 -5.22 25.51 -24.15
CA ARG A 28 -4.42 26.69 -23.76
C ARG A 28 -3.58 27.19 -24.94
N VAL A 29 -2.91 26.27 -25.62
CA VAL A 29 -2.13 26.58 -26.83
C VAL A 29 -3.02 27.15 -27.94
N GLN A 30 -4.21 26.58 -28.15
CA GLN A 30 -5.19 27.11 -29.11
C GLN A 30 -5.68 28.51 -28.78
N ALA A 31 -5.78 28.83 -27.48
CA ALA A 31 -6.26 30.14 -27.04
C ALA A 31 -5.25 31.27 -27.28
N VAL A 32 -3.95 30.99 -27.21
CA VAL A 32 -2.92 32.03 -27.27
C VAL A 32 -2.06 31.95 -28.54
N GLY A 33 -2.07 30.80 -29.24
CA GLY A 33 -1.15 30.48 -30.32
C GLY A 33 0.10 29.75 -29.80
N PRO A 34 0.60 28.76 -30.55
CA PRO A 34 1.74 27.95 -30.11
C PRO A 34 3.04 28.76 -29.95
N GLU A 35 3.24 29.81 -30.72
CA GLU A 35 4.36 30.74 -30.63
C GLU A 35 4.33 31.63 -29.40
N HIS A 36 3.15 31.84 -28.81
CA HIS A 36 2.92 32.61 -27.59
C HIS A 36 2.75 31.72 -26.33
N PHE A 37 3.01 30.41 -26.45
CA PHE A 37 2.91 29.47 -25.36
C PHE A 37 4.29 29.00 -24.89
N GLY A 38 4.68 29.41 -23.67
CA GLY A 38 5.96 29.06 -23.08
C GLY A 38 5.93 27.76 -22.27
N ILE A 39 6.98 26.96 -22.39
CA ILE A 39 7.20 25.76 -21.57
C ILE A 39 8.55 25.87 -20.86
N VAL A 40 8.50 25.94 -19.56
CA VAL A 40 9.69 25.86 -18.70
C VAL A 40 9.88 24.39 -18.31
N ALA A 41 11.02 23.80 -18.66
CA ALA A 41 11.40 22.45 -18.26
C ALA A 41 12.51 22.52 -17.21
N ILE A 42 12.34 21.82 -16.09
CA ILE A 42 13.28 21.86 -14.95
C ILE A 42 13.66 20.45 -14.52
N ASP A 43 14.96 20.15 -14.50
CA ASP A 43 15.55 18.95 -13.91
C ASP A 43 16.14 19.27 -12.54
N PRO A 44 15.50 18.85 -11.42
CA PRO A 44 15.96 19.16 -10.08
C PRO A 44 17.01 18.17 -9.59
N ALA A 45 18.13 18.71 -9.09
CA ALA A 45 19.14 17.94 -8.38
C ALA A 45 19.27 18.38 -6.91
N LYS A 46 20.29 17.94 -6.20
CA LYS A 46 20.40 18.07 -4.73
C LYS A 46 20.51 19.54 -4.24
N ALA A 47 21.36 20.34 -4.88
CA ALA A 47 21.62 21.72 -4.46
C ALA A 47 21.42 22.72 -5.61
N ARG A 48 21.31 22.22 -6.83
CA ARG A 48 21.21 22.99 -8.05
C ARG A 48 20.21 22.30 -8.96
N SER A 49 19.41 23.05 -9.71
CA SER A 49 18.57 22.54 -10.79
C SER A 49 19.03 23.13 -12.11
N TYR A 50 18.71 22.44 -13.20
CA TYR A 50 18.87 22.98 -14.55
C TYR A 50 17.52 23.25 -15.16
N TRP A 51 17.36 24.39 -15.81
CA TRP A 51 16.09 24.77 -16.41
C TRP A 51 16.30 25.47 -17.75
N LEU A 52 15.33 25.37 -18.62
CA LEU A 52 15.24 26.08 -19.88
C LEU A 52 13.81 26.59 -20.10
N LEU A 53 13.67 27.59 -20.97
CA LEU A 53 12.39 28.05 -21.52
C LEU A 53 12.41 27.84 -23.02
N ALA A 54 11.35 27.24 -23.55
CA ALA A 54 11.13 27.15 -24.99
C ALA A 54 9.67 27.45 -25.31
N ASP A 55 9.37 27.85 -26.57
CA ASP A 55 8.01 27.93 -27.06
C ASP A 55 7.43 26.52 -27.33
N PHE A 56 6.17 26.43 -27.72
CA PHE A 56 5.52 25.15 -27.96
C PHE A 56 6.16 24.34 -29.10
N TYR A 57 6.79 25.00 -30.08
CA TYR A 57 7.51 24.36 -31.19
C TYR A 57 8.88 23.82 -30.77
N GLY A 58 9.39 24.24 -29.63
CA GLY A 58 10.71 23.85 -29.13
C GLY A 58 11.82 24.81 -29.47
N ARG A 59 11.51 26.04 -29.93
CA ARG A 59 12.50 27.10 -30.06
C ARG A 59 12.93 27.53 -28.68
N VAL A 60 14.20 27.37 -28.36
CA VAL A 60 14.77 27.72 -27.05
C VAL A 60 14.87 29.25 -26.95
N LEU A 61 14.20 29.80 -25.94
CA LEU A 61 14.18 31.24 -25.61
C LEU A 61 15.14 31.57 -24.45
N ILE A 62 15.25 30.68 -23.46
CA ILE A 62 16.30 30.70 -22.44
C ILE A 62 17.02 29.36 -22.54
N PRO A 63 18.34 29.35 -22.82
CA PRO A 63 19.14 28.13 -22.89
C PRO A 63 19.23 27.47 -21.51
N LEU A 64 19.69 26.22 -21.48
CA LEU A 64 19.85 25.46 -20.24
C LEU A 64 20.71 26.23 -19.24
N THR A 65 20.06 26.67 -18.16
CA THR A 65 20.66 27.57 -17.15
C THR A 65 20.59 26.89 -15.78
N PRO A 66 21.67 26.94 -14.99
CA PRO A 66 21.64 26.46 -13.62
C PRO A 66 20.90 27.42 -12.70
N VAL A 67 20.18 26.88 -11.70
CA VAL A 67 19.60 27.64 -10.58
C VAL A 67 19.94 26.97 -9.25
N GLU A 68 20.56 27.73 -8.36
CA GLU A 68 20.87 27.28 -7.01
C GLU A 68 19.61 27.23 -6.15
N HIS A 69 19.51 26.25 -5.24
CA HIS A 69 18.37 26.09 -4.33
C HIS A 69 18.46 27.09 -3.14
N THR A 70 18.65 28.34 -3.47
CA THR A 70 18.63 29.47 -2.52
C THR A 70 17.46 30.39 -2.85
N ARG A 71 17.06 31.25 -1.91
CA ARG A 71 16.01 32.26 -2.18
C ARG A 71 16.43 33.15 -3.35
N SER A 72 17.62 33.73 -3.28
CA SER A 72 18.17 34.62 -4.32
C SER A 72 18.30 33.92 -5.68
N GLY A 73 18.68 32.63 -5.70
CA GLY A 73 18.76 31.84 -6.93
C GLY A 73 17.40 31.64 -7.58
N PHE A 74 16.37 31.31 -6.81
CA PHE A 74 15.01 31.19 -7.33
C PHE A 74 14.44 32.56 -7.77
N ASP A 75 14.64 33.59 -6.97
CA ASP A 75 14.18 34.96 -7.31
C ASP A 75 14.80 35.41 -8.65
N ALA A 76 16.12 35.24 -8.82
CA ALA A 76 16.81 35.59 -10.07
C ALA A 76 16.30 34.79 -11.29
N ALA A 77 16.06 33.47 -11.13
CA ALA A 77 15.53 32.65 -12.19
C ALA A 77 14.07 33.05 -12.58
N ILE A 78 13.25 33.37 -11.58
CA ILE A 78 11.87 33.83 -11.77
C ILE A 78 11.86 35.18 -12.48
N ASP A 79 12.74 36.12 -12.09
CA ASP A 79 12.83 37.42 -12.74
C ASP A 79 13.36 37.30 -14.18
N GLN A 80 14.32 36.41 -14.43
CA GLN A 80 14.76 36.09 -15.79
C GLN A 80 13.60 35.52 -16.64
N LEU A 81 12.80 34.61 -16.07
CA LEU A 81 11.63 34.05 -16.74
C LEU A 81 10.61 35.12 -17.06
N LYS A 82 10.27 36.02 -16.12
CA LYS A 82 9.32 37.12 -16.35
C LYS A 82 9.78 38.07 -17.44
N ARG A 83 11.08 38.40 -17.50
CA ARG A 83 11.64 39.21 -18.58
C ARG A 83 11.51 38.53 -19.95
N ALA A 84 11.84 37.26 -20.04
CA ALA A 84 11.73 36.51 -21.29
C ALA A 84 10.27 36.35 -21.73
N ILE A 85 9.32 36.20 -20.81
CA ILE A 85 7.88 36.17 -21.10
C ILE A 85 7.45 37.49 -21.78
N ALA A 86 7.90 38.62 -21.26
CA ALA A 86 7.58 39.94 -21.83
C ALA A 86 8.30 40.17 -23.18
N GLU A 87 9.57 39.80 -23.30
CA GLU A 87 10.40 39.97 -24.48
C GLU A 87 9.89 39.16 -25.71
N HIS A 88 9.38 37.93 -25.43
CA HIS A 88 8.91 37.04 -26.49
C HIS A 88 7.39 37.00 -26.64
N ASP A 89 6.64 37.93 -26.07
CA ASP A 89 5.16 38.00 -26.09
C ASP A 89 4.52 36.65 -25.73
N LEU A 90 5.02 35.98 -24.68
CA LEU A 90 4.41 34.74 -24.19
C LEU A 90 3.15 35.09 -23.39
N ARG A 91 1.98 34.67 -23.86
CA ARG A 91 0.68 34.98 -23.27
C ARG A 91 0.22 33.92 -22.27
N ASP A 92 0.80 32.75 -22.35
CA ASP A 92 0.60 31.66 -21.39
C ASP A 92 1.87 30.85 -21.20
N THR A 93 2.14 30.39 -19.97
CA THR A 93 3.36 29.66 -19.64
C THR A 93 3.08 28.57 -18.62
N ILE A 94 3.70 27.41 -18.82
CA ILE A 94 3.64 26.28 -17.88
C ILE A 94 5.03 25.87 -17.42
N VAL A 95 5.15 25.52 -16.14
CA VAL A 95 6.41 25.03 -15.55
C VAL A 95 6.31 23.53 -15.29
N ALA A 96 7.19 22.77 -15.94
CA ALA A 96 7.30 21.31 -15.83
C ALA A 96 8.54 20.93 -15.03
N VAL A 97 8.35 20.28 -13.89
CA VAL A 97 9.44 19.88 -12.99
C VAL A 97 9.50 18.36 -12.86
N GLU A 98 10.64 17.72 -13.12
CA GLU A 98 10.77 16.28 -12.93
C GLU A 98 10.70 15.88 -11.44
N GLN A 99 10.01 14.79 -11.13
CA GLN A 99 9.90 14.26 -9.76
C GLN A 99 11.16 13.50 -9.34
N THR A 100 12.21 14.22 -8.97
CA THR A 100 13.47 13.62 -8.49
C THR A 100 13.52 13.63 -6.97
N GLY A 101 13.26 12.49 -6.34
CA GLY A 101 13.26 12.34 -4.88
C GLY A 101 12.41 13.41 -4.18
N SER A 102 13.03 14.19 -3.27
CA SER A 102 12.43 15.36 -2.62
C SER A 102 12.87 16.69 -3.25
N TYR A 103 13.85 16.67 -4.16
CA TYR A 103 14.53 17.86 -4.67
C TYR A 103 13.62 18.75 -5.53
N HIS A 104 12.62 18.16 -6.20
CA HIS A 104 11.61 18.92 -6.96
C HIS A 104 10.72 19.81 -6.09
N ARG A 105 10.60 19.55 -4.78
CA ARG A 105 9.65 20.25 -3.90
C ARG A 105 9.97 21.74 -3.69
N PRO A 106 11.21 22.15 -3.37
CA PRO A 106 11.54 23.57 -3.26
C PRO A 106 11.35 24.31 -4.57
N VAL A 107 11.77 23.71 -5.69
CA VAL A 107 11.59 24.27 -7.03
C VAL A 107 10.11 24.51 -7.33
N LYS A 108 9.28 23.46 -7.16
CA LYS A 108 7.82 23.57 -7.36
C LYS A 108 7.21 24.68 -6.52
N ARG A 109 7.60 24.80 -5.25
CA ARG A 109 7.05 25.83 -4.36
C ARG A 109 7.45 27.24 -4.80
N ALA A 110 8.71 27.45 -5.20
CA ALA A 110 9.20 28.76 -5.62
C ALA A 110 8.45 29.26 -6.85
N PHE A 111 8.36 28.46 -7.91
CA PHE A 111 7.66 28.84 -9.13
C PHE A 111 6.14 28.96 -8.94
N ALA A 112 5.52 28.08 -8.15
CA ALA A 112 4.10 28.18 -7.85
C ALA A 112 3.78 29.42 -6.99
N ALA A 113 4.61 29.79 -6.03
CA ALA A 113 4.46 31.00 -5.23
C ALA A 113 4.61 32.28 -6.07
N ALA A 114 5.36 32.23 -7.16
CA ALA A 114 5.49 33.32 -8.14
C ALA A 114 4.31 33.40 -9.14
N GLY A 115 3.29 32.53 -8.97
CA GLY A 115 2.06 32.55 -9.78
C GLY A 115 2.07 31.65 -11.02
N PHE A 116 3.13 30.88 -11.26
CA PHE A 116 3.21 29.97 -12.41
C PHE A 116 2.45 28.67 -12.19
N ASP A 117 1.72 28.18 -13.19
CA ASP A 117 1.16 26.81 -13.21
C ASP A 117 2.31 25.80 -13.25
N THR A 118 2.67 25.28 -12.07
CA THR A 118 3.82 24.41 -11.88
C THR A 118 3.40 22.97 -11.68
N ARG A 119 3.74 22.10 -12.63
CA ARG A 119 3.35 20.70 -12.64
C ARG A 119 4.55 19.76 -12.61
N VAL A 120 4.29 18.54 -12.12
CA VAL A 120 5.33 17.53 -11.92
C VAL A 120 5.28 16.51 -13.03
N VAL A 121 6.44 16.25 -13.64
CA VAL A 121 6.66 15.18 -14.62
C VAL A 121 7.17 13.94 -13.88
N HIS A 122 6.55 12.80 -14.13
CA HIS A 122 7.00 11.54 -13.52
C HIS A 122 8.26 11.01 -14.23
N PRO A 123 9.32 10.55 -13.52
CA PRO A 123 10.60 10.12 -14.09
C PRO A 123 10.51 9.00 -15.14
N SER A 124 9.46 8.16 -15.07
CA SER A 124 9.25 7.14 -16.10
C SER A 124 8.75 7.73 -17.42
N VAL A 125 8.13 8.91 -17.38
CA VAL A 125 7.60 9.59 -18.58
C VAL A 125 8.73 10.34 -19.25
N SER A 126 9.50 11.15 -18.53
CA SER A 126 10.68 11.84 -19.09
C SER A 126 11.68 10.84 -19.68
N ARG A 127 12.00 9.75 -18.97
CA ARG A 127 12.83 8.67 -19.50
C ARG A 127 12.29 8.09 -20.82
N HIS A 128 10.97 7.88 -20.91
CA HIS A 128 10.37 7.32 -22.13
C HIS A 128 10.57 8.24 -23.32
N TYR A 129 10.35 9.54 -23.15
CA TYR A 129 10.56 10.50 -24.24
C TYR A 129 12.02 10.65 -24.60
N ARG A 130 12.93 10.67 -23.61
CA ARG A 130 14.37 10.69 -23.87
C ARG A 130 14.82 9.47 -24.67
N GLN A 131 14.40 8.25 -24.27
CA GLN A 131 14.72 7.03 -24.99
C GLN A 131 14.14 6.99 -26.41
N ALA A 132 12.95 7.59 -26.63
CA ALA A 132 12.34 7.68 -27.96
C ALA A 132 13.07 8.67 -28.87
N ALA A 133 13.84 9.61 -28.30
CA ALA A 133 14.71 10.51 -29.05
C ALA A 133 16.09 9.90 -29.37
N ASP A 134 16.29 8.63 -29.05
CA ASP A 134 17.50 7.82 -29.32
C ASP A 134 18.79 8.36 -28.69
N TYR A 135 18.67 8.95 -27.50
CA TYR A 135 19.83 9.38 -26.72
C TYR A 135 20.32 8.26 -25.81
N ASP A 136 21.42 7.62 -26.16
CA ASP A 136 22.12 6.66 -25.30
C ASP A 136 22.80 7.35 -24.12
N THR A 137 23.16 8.62 -24.28
CA THR A 137 23.85 9.41 -23.27
C THR A 137 22.88 10.17 -22.37
N LYS A 138 23.01 9.98 -21.07
CA LYS A 138 22.26 10.74 -20.06
C LYS A 138 23.04 11.98 -19.63
N THR A 139 22.54 13.16 -19.98
CA THR A 139 23.04 14.47 -19.50
C THR A 139 21.86 15.31 -19.00
N ASP A 140 22.14 16.36 -18.22
CA ASP A 140 21.11 17.31 -17.76
C ASP A 140 20.39 17.97 -18.94
N ALA A 141 21.11 18.24 -20.06
CA ALA A 141 20.53 18.78 -21.27
C ALA A 141 19.54 17.80 -21.92
N THR A 142 19.95 16.53 -22.15
CA THR A 142 19.08 15.53 -22.75
C THR A 142 17.89 15.18 -21.88
N ASP A 143 18.05 15.15 -20.55
CA ASP A 143 16.94 14.92 -19.61
C ASP A 143 15.95 16.10 -19.66
N THR A 144 16.42 17.33 -19.73
CA THR A 144 15.56 18.52 -19.75
C THR A 144 14.88 18.72 -21.09
N GLU A 145 15.62 18.71 -22.22
CA GLU A 145 15.10 18.98 -23.55
C GLU A 145 14.30 17.80 -24.13
N ALA A 146 14.91 16.62 -24.20
CA ALA A 146 14.26 15.46 -24.82
C ALA A 146 13.32 14.74 -23.85
N GLY A 147 13.55 14.82 -22.55
CA GLY A 147 12.74 14.16 -21.54
C GLY A 147 11.59 15.02 -21.02
N ILE A 148 11.90 16.06 -20.26
CA ILE A 148 10.92 16.83 -19.48
C ILE A 148 10.08 17.72 -20.39
N PHE A 149 10.72 18.47 -21.30
CA PHE A 149 10.03 19.35 -22.24
C PHE A 149 9.06 18.56 -23.15
N ARG A 150 9.50 17.44 -23.73
CA ARG A 150 8.62 16.58 -24.56
C ARG A 150 7.49 15.95 -23.75
N ALA A 151 7.72 15.61 -22.48
CA ALA A 151 6.66 15.15 -21.60
C ALA A 151 5.62 16.25 -21.34
N ALA A 152 6.05 17.49 -21.18
CA ALA A 152 5.16 18.64 -21.01
C ALA A 152 4.30 18.90 -22.24
N ILE A 153 4.89 18.96 -23.45
CA ILE A 153 4.14 19.09 -24.71
C ILE A 153 3.04 18.03 -24.85
N ASN A 154 3.35 16.79 -24.46
CA ASN A 154 2.41 15.67 -24.52
C ASN A 154 1.48 15.56 -23.29
N GLY A 155 1.39 16.60 -22.47
CA GLY A 155 0.46 16.69 -21.35
C GLY A 155 0.89 15.93 -20.10
N PHE A 156 2.17 15.91 -19.78
CA PHE A 156 2.76 15.39 -18.54
C PHE A 156 2.62 13.88 -18.28
N GLY A 157 2.07 13.11 -19.20
CA GLY A 157 1.88 11.65 -19.08
C GLY A 157 0.82 11.26 -18.04
N LEU A 158 1.20 11.09 -16.78
CA LEU A 158 0.28 10.79 -15.69
C LEU A 158 0.12 12.04 -14.81
N GLN A 159 -1.11 12.53 -14.69
CA GLN A 159 -1.42 13.58 -13.71
C GLN A 159 -1.74 12.97 -12.36
N GLU A 160 -1.23 13.61 -11.32
CA GLU A 160 -1.67 13.35 -9.96
C GLU A 160 -2.51 14.55 -9.49
N PRO A 161 -3.71 14.29 -8.93
CA PRO A 161 -4.53 15.36 -8.36
C PRO A 161 -3.83 16.00 -7.16
N PRO A 162 -4.29 17.17 -6.71
CA PRO A 162 -3.82 17.80 -5.48
C PRO A 162 -3.83 16.81 -4.31
N ARG A 163 -2.79 16.85 -3.47
CA ARG A 163 -2.70 15.96 -2.32
C ARG A 163 -3.56 16.51 -1.19
N ASP A 164 -4.55 15.73 -0.79
CA ASP A 164 -5.22 15.91 0.48
C ASP A 164 -4.24 15.63 1.64
N PRO A 165 -4.13 16.51 2.65
CA PRO A 165 -3.18 16.36 3.76
C PRO A 165 -3.31 15.04 4.53
N THR A 166 -4.53 14.57 4.77
CA THR A 166 -4.81 13.31 5.48
C THR A 166 -4.27 12.10 4.71
N TYR A 167 -4.54 12.06 3.39
CA TYR A 167 -4.01 10.99 2.54
C TYR A 167 -2.50 11.10 2.31
N ALA A 168 -1.94 12.31 2.36
CA ALA A 168 -0.49 12.51 2.33
C ALA A 168 0.18 11.97 3.59
N ALA A 169 -0.41 12.20 4.77
CA ALA A 169 0.02 11.65 6.05
C ALA A 169 -0.10 10.11 6.06
N LEU A 170 -1.23 9.55 5.62
CA LEU A 170 -1.43 8.11 5.46
C LEU A 170 -0.34 7.48 4.57
N GLN A 171 -0.05 8.11 3.44
CA GLN A 171 0.98 7.63 2.52
C GLN A 171 2.38 7.67 3.17
N PHE A 172 2.68 8.73 3.92
CA PHE A 172 3.94 8.87 4.64
C PHE A 172 4.11 7.75 5.67
N TRP A 173 3.13 7.56 6.55
CA TRP A 173 3.18 6.55 7.61
C TRP A 173 3.19 5.12 7.04
N ALA A 174 2.39 4.84 6.01
CA ALA A 174 2.40 3.54 5.32
C ALA A 174 3.77 3.20 4.73
N ARG A 175 4.44 4.19 4.12
CA ARG A 175 5.78 4.00 3.53
C ARG A 175 6.86 3.88 4.60
N HIS A 176 6.79 4.69 5.64
CA HIS A 176 7.72 4.62 6.78
C HIS A 176 7.62 3.27 7.49
N ARG A 177 6.39 2.82 7.82
CA ARG A 177 6.16 1.49 8.37
C ARG A 177 6.78 0.39 7.53
N ARG A 178 6.58 0.45 6.22
CA ARG A 178 7.13 -0.57 5.30
C ARG A 178 8.65 -0.61 5.30
N ASP A 179 9.30 0.54 5.43
CA ASP A 179 10.75 0.61 5.55
C ASP A 179 11.23 0.00 6.87
N LEU A 180 10.55 0.29 7.98
CA LEU A 180 10.83 -0.31 9.29
C LEU A 180 10.67 -1.83 9.28
N VAL A 181 9.57 -2.36 8.69
CA VAL A 181 9.34 -3.80 8.56
C VAL A 181 10.42 -4.47 7.71
N ARG A 182 10.92 -3.80 6.66
CA ARG A 182 12.02 -4.34 5.85
C ARG A 182 13.32 -4.40 6.66
N LYS A 183 13.62 -3.37 7.45
CA LYS A 183 14.79 -3.33 8.34
C LYS A 183 14.70 -4.41 9.41
N GLU A 184 13.53 -4.58 10.03
CA GLU A 184 13.30 -5.66 11.01
C GLU A 184 13.51 -7.04 10.38
N ALA A 185 13.01 -7.28 9.17
CA ALA A 185 13.20 -8.55 8.46
C ALA A 185 14.68 -8.84 8.16
N LEU A 186 15.47 -7.82 7.80
CA LEU A 186 16.91 -7.96 7.59
C LEU A 186 17.62 -8.34 8.90
N LEU A 187 17.30 -7.64 10.00
CA LEU A 187 17.85 -7.97 11.33
C LEU A 187 17.54 -9.41 11.73
N ARG A 188 16.32 -9.90 11.48
CA ARG A 188 15.95 -11.30 11.74
C ARG A 188 16.83 -12.29 10.98
N CYS A 189 17.12 -12.03 9.69
CA CYS A 189 18.02 -12.89 8.92
C CYS A 189 19.43 -12.90 9.51
N GLN A 190 19.98 -11.73 9.85
CA GLN A 190 21.30 -11.62 10.45
C GLN A 190 21.38 -12.30 11.82
N ILE A 191 20.35 -12.13 12.67
CA ILE A 191 20.30 -12.82 13.98
C ILE A 191 20.32 -14.34 13.79
N LEU A 192 19.52 -14.88 12.84
CA LEU A 192 19.47 -16.32 12.60
C LEU A 192 20.83 -16.87 12.18
N GLU A 193 21.62 -16.17 11.38
CA GLU A 193 22.99 -16.53 11.01
C GLU A 193 23.88 -16.68 12.24
N HIS A 194 23.88 -15.69 13.12
CA HIS A 194 24.68 -15.71 14.34
C HIS A 194 24.17 -16.72 15.39
N VAL A 195 22.86 -16.91 15.47
CA VAL A 195 22.27 -17.97 16.33
C VAL A 195 22.66 -19.36 15.84
N GLU A 196 22.72 -19.58 14.51
CA GLU A 196 23.13 -20.87 13.97
C GLU A 196 24.61 -21.16 14.22
N ALA A 197 25.49 -20.15 14.20
CA ALA A 197 26.91 -20.30 14.59
C ALA A 197 27.08 -20.68 16.06
N CYS A 198 26.28 -20.11 16.97
CA CYS A 198 26.31 -20.45 18.41
C CYS A 198 25.64 -21.79 18.72
N LEU A 199 24.45 -22.00 18.17
CA LEU A 199 23.52 -23.08 18.53
C LEU A 199 22.99 -23.76 17.26
N PRO A 200 23.78 -24.61 16.58
CA PRO A 200 23.40 -25.23 15.33
C PRO A 200 22.04 -25.94 15.39
N GLY A 201 21.10 -25.54 14.51
CA GLY A 201 19.77 -26.11 14.39
C GLY A 201 18.78 -25.72 15.49
N TYR A 202 19.14 -24.79 16.40
CA TYR A 202 18.27 -24.34 17.48
C TYR A 202 17.00 -23.64 16.92
N ALA A 203 17.17 -22.72 16.00
CA ALA A 203 16.07 -21.93 15.43
C ALA A 203 14.98 -22.79 14.79
N ARG A 204 15.34 -23.96 14.25
CA ARG A 204 14.40 -24.93 13.64
C ARG A 204 13.43 -25.59 14.63
N ARG A 205 13.59 -25.35 15.93
CA ARG A 205 12.69 -25.86 16.98
C ARG A 205 11.48 -24.98 17.21
N PHE A 206 11.40 -23.86 16.53
CA PHE A 206 10.32 -22.88 16.59
C PHE A 206 9.73 -22.70 15.19
N ASP A 207 8.43 -22.51 15.12
CA ASP A 207 7.78 -22.08 13.88
C ASP A 207 8.29 -20.67 13.49
N ASP A 208 8.43 -19.81 14.51
CA ASP A 208 9.12 -18.53 14.44
C ASP A 208 9.84 -18.25 15.75
N LEU A 209 11.18 -18.15 15.70
CA LEU A 209 12.02 -17.89 16.86
C LEU A 209 11.66 -16.58 17.59
N PHE A 210 11.21 -15.57 16.84
CA PHE A 210 10.98 -14.21 17.33
C PHE A 210 9.55 -13.97 17.85
N GLU A 211 8.62 -14.87 17.60
CA GLU A 211 7.23 -14.78 18.09
C GLU A 211 7.08 -15.32 19.51
N THR A 212 8.06 -16.06 20.02
CA THR A 212 8.06 -16.58 21.39
C THR A 212 8.97 -15.75 22.28
N GLN A 213 8.50 -15.38 23.47
CA GLN A 213 9.33 -14.68 24.45
C GLN A 213 10.58 -15.49 24.84
N PHE A 214 10.48 -16.82 24.82
CA PHE A 214 11.58 -17.72 25.20
C PHE A 214 12.61 -17.92 24.09
N GLY A 215 12.22 -17.78 22.82
CA GLY A 215 13.06 -18.11 21.67
C GLY A 215 14.44 -17.45 21.69
N MET A 216 14.50 -16.17 21.94
CA MET A 216 15.77 -15.42 21.97
C MET A 216 16.47 -15.46 23.35
N LEU A 217 15.82 -15.88 24.43
CA LEU A 217 16.48 -15.93 25.75
C LEU A 217 17.65 -16.92 25.78
N VAL A 218 17.52 -18.07 25.10
CA VAL A 218 18.55 -19.10 25.08
C VAL A 218 19.81 -18.63 24.34
N PRO A 219 19.75 -18.15 23.09
CA PRO A 219 20.93 -17.65 22.40
C PRO A 219 21.52 -16.38 23.03
N ARG A 220 20.72 -15.57 23.72
CA ARG A 220 21.24 -14.44 24.50
C ARG A 220 22.07 -14.89 25.71
N ARG A 221 21.80 -16.08 26.28
CA ARG A 221 22.44 -16.58 27.51
C ARG A 221 23.58 -17.54 27.23
N TYR A 222 23.47 -18.40 26.21
CA TYR A 222 24.41 -19.50 25.94
C TYR A 222 25.01 -19.39 24.55
N ALA A 223 26.34 -19.48 24.46
CA ALA A 223 27.07 -19.42 23.21
C ALA A 223 27.31 -20.80 22.56
N SER A 224 27.03 -21.90 23.27
CA SER A 224 27.29 -23.23 22.72
C SER A 224 26.25 -24.25 23.15
N PRO A 225 26.05 -25.33 22.36
CA PRO A 225 25.20 -26.44 22.73
C PRO A 225 25.63 -27.12 24.05
N ALA A 226 26.94 -27.23 24.29
CA ALA A 226 27.48 -27.79 25.53
C ALA A 226 27.04 -26.98 26.76
N ALA A 227 27.05 -25.65 26.69
CA ALA A 227 26.58 -24.77 27.75
C ALA A 227 25.07 -24.93 28.01
N VAL A 228 24.25 -25.11 26.98
CA VAL A 228 22.82 -25.42 27.10
C VAL A 228 22.61 -26.80 27.74
N ALA A 229 23.37 -27.80 27.31
CA ALA A 229 23.31 -29.16 27.83
C ALA A 229 23.69 -29.21 29.32
N ALA A 230 24.74 -28.51 29.73
CA ALA A 230 25.19 -28.39 31.11
C ALA A 230 24.17 -27.68 32.01
N ALA A 231 23.47 -26.68 31.51
CA ALA A 231 22.40 -25.97 32.24
C ALA A 231 21.19 -26.88 32.57
N GLY A 232 20.94 -27.86 31.71
CA GLY A 232 19.85 -28.83 31.88
C GLY A 232 18.45 -28.18 31.86
N VAL A 233 17.43 -28.98 32.20
CA VAL A 233 16.04 -28.52 32.23
C VAL A 233 15.83 -27.42 33.27
N GLU A 234 16.45 -27.53 34.46
CA GLU A 234 16.28 -26.56 35.53
C GLU A 234 16.95 -25.21 35.21
N GLY A 235 18.11 -25.21 34.57
CA GLY A 235 18.75 -23.99 34.07
C GLY A 235 17.88 -23.27 33.04
N LEU A 236 17.31 -23.99 32.07
CA LEU A 236 16.39 -23.44 31.09
C LEU A 236 15.09 -22.94 31.74
N ARG A 237 14.56 -23.64 32.76
CA ARG A 237 13.37 -23.21 33.51
C ARG A 237 13.65 -21.92 34.29
N ARG A 238 14.83 -21.83 34.93
CA ARG A 238 15.27 -20.61 35.60
C ARG A 238 15.39 -19.44 34.64
N LEU A 239 15.97 -19.66 33.45
CA LEU A 239 16.09 -18.66 32.41
C LEU A 239 14.70 -18.17 31.95
N ALA A 240 13.74 -19.08 31.76
CA ALA A 240 12.37 -18.72 31.42
C ALA A 240 11.72 -17.83 32.50
N ARG A 241 11.90 -18.17 33.79
CA ARG A 241 11.39 -17.36 34.89
C ARG A 241 12.00 -15.95 34.92
N LEU A 242 13.31 -15.86 34.78
CA LEU A 242 14.03 -14.57 34.72
C LEU A 242 13.55 -13.71 33.56
N GLY A 243 13.33 -14.31 32.37
CA GLY A 243 12.80 -13.63 31.19
C GLY A 243 11.28 -13.47 31.20
N ARG A 244 10.56 -13.81 32.25
CA ARG A 244 9.09 -13.78 32.34
C ARG A 244 8.39 -14.51 31.19
N ALA A 245 9.05 -15.53 30.64
CA ALA A 245 8.57 -16.28 29.49
C ALA A 245 7.81 -17.53 29.92
N ARG A 246 6.66 -17.77 29.34
CA ARG A 246 5.92 -19.03 29.50
C ARG A 246 6.45 -20.05 28.50
N VAL A 247 6.96 -21.19 29.01
CA VAL A 247 7.44 -22.29 28.18
C VAL A 247 7.01 -23.62 28.79
N GLN A 248 6.56 -24.53 27.95
CA GLN A 248 6.13 -25.86 28.32
C GLN A 248 7.33 -26.80 28.50
N ARG A 249 7.24 -27.75 29.42
CA ARG A 249 8.30 -28.77 29.65
C ARG A 249 8.70 -29.54 28.40
N PRO A 250 7.79 -29.98 27.50
CA PRO A 250 8.18 -30.64 26.26
C PRO A 250 9.08 -29.78 25.35
N THR A 251 8.86 -28.45 25.33
CA THR A 251 9.71 -27.52 24.57
C THR A 251 11.12 -27.44 25.15
N LEU A 252 11.26 -27.39 26.48
CA LEU A 252 12.56 -27.42 27.17
C LEU A 252 13.31 -28.73 26.87
N LEU A 253 12.62 -29.87 26.90
CA LEU A 253 13.20 -31.17 26.60
C LEU A 253 13.67 -31.27 25.14
N ARG A 254 12.88 -30.72 24.19
CA ARG A 254 13.28 -30.67 22.76
C ARG A 254 14.52 -29.82 22.54
N ILE A 255 14.62 -28.68 23.23
CA ILE A 255 15.79 -27.79 23.16
C ILE A 255 17.02 -28.51 23.73
N LEU A 256 16.88 -29.14 24.90
CA LEU A 256 17.95 -29.88 25.54
C LEU A 256 18.41 -31.09 24.71
N GLY A 257 17.47 -31.88 24.19
CA GLY A 257 17.77 -32.98 23.28
C GLY A 257 18.57 -32.52 22.07
N ARG A 258 18.14 -31.39 21.45
CA ARG A 258 18.90 -30.81 20.33
C ARG A 258 20.31 -30.36 20.75
N ALA A 259 20.45 -29.72 21.90
CA ALA A 259 21.75 -29.26 22.39
C ALA A 259 22.74 -30.43 22.64
N ARG A 260 22.23 -31.59 23.06
CA ARG A 260 23.06 -32.80 23.26
C ARG A 260 23.51 -33.46 21.97
N ASP A 261 22.70 -33.32 20.91
CA ASP A 261 22.92 -33.93 19.59
C ASP A 261 23.44 -32.93 18.55
N ALA A 262 23.65 -31.66 18.93
CA ALA A 262 24.13 -30.65 18.03
C ALA A 262 25.62 -30.77 17.73
N ALA A 263 26.03 -30.34 16.53
CA ALA A 263 27.43 -30.10 16.21
C ALA A 263 28.01 -29.04 17.19
N SER A 264 29.34 -29.01 17.27
CA SER A 264 30.05 -27.99 18.05
C SER A 264 29.69 -26.59 17.54
N ALA A 265 29.69 -25.63 18.45
CA ALA A 265 29.58 -24.23 18.07
C ALA A 265 30.82 -23.78 17.30
N ASP A 266 30.67 -22.68 16.58
CA ASP A 266 31.78 -21.99 15.95
C ASP A 266 32.87 -21.61 16.97
N PRO A 267 34.16 -21.64 16.65
CA PRO A 267 35.23 -21.19 17.56
C PRO A 267 35.02 -19.78 18.09
N ASP A 268 34.43 -18.90 17.28
CA ASP A 268 34.13 -17.52 17.64
C ASP A 268 32.70 -17.31 18.20
N ALA A 269 32.05 -18.37 18.72
CA ALA A 269 30.67 -18.37 19.15
C ALA A 269 30.32 -17.25 20.16
N GLU A 270 31.24 -16.86 21.05
CA GLU A 270 31.02 -15.73 21.96
C GLU A 270 30.91 -14.38 21.22
N LEU A 271 31.68 -14.17 20.15
CA LEU A 271 31.56 -12.97 19.29
C LEU A 271 30.22 -13.01 18.52
N HIS A 272 29.85 -14.17 18.00
CA HIS A 272 28.55 -14.37 17.36
C HIS A 272 27.40 -14.11 18.31
N ARG A 273 27.48 -14.61 19.56
CA ARG A 273 26.48 -14.35 20.60
C ARG A 273 26.36 -12.86 20.92
N ALA A 274 27.49 -12.18 21.13
CA ALA A 274 27.48 -10.74 21.41
C ALA A 274 26.83 -9.94 20.28
N ARG A 275 27.12 -10.31 19.02
CA ARG A 275 26.52 -9.67 17.86
C ARG A 275 25.02 -10.00 17.72
N ALA A 276 24.61 -11.24 17.98
CA ALA A 276 23.20 -11.62 17.97
C ALA A 276 22.39 -10.81 19.02
N ILE A 277 22.97 -10.54 20.20
CA ILE A 277 22.35 -9.72 21.24
C ILE A 277 22.15 -8.29 20.73
N ALA A 278 23.20 -7.66 20.19
CA ALA A 278 23.13 -6.28 19.68
C ALA A 278 22.07 -6.15 18.57
N LEU A 279 22.07 -7.08 17.61
CA LEU A 279 21.08 -7.11 16.52
C LEU A 279 19.65 -7.36 17.03
N ASP A 280 19.48 -8.19 18.07
CA ASP A 280 18.16 -8.44 18.65
C ASP A 280 17.63 -7.22 19.43
N ASP A 281 18.49 -6.46 20.10
CA ASP A 281 18.13 -5.19 20.72
C ASP A 281 17.66 -4.17 19.68
N ASP A 282 18.37 -4.07 18.55
CA ASP A 282 17.95 -3.27 17.40
C ASP A 282 16.61 -3.73 16.83
N ARG A 283 16.40 -5.04 16.69
CA ARG A 283 15.12 -5.62 16.22
C ARG A 283 13.97 -5.26 17.16
N ILE A 284 14.18 -5.38 18.48
CA ILE A 284 13.17 -5.02 19.49
C ILE A 284 12.85 -3.52 19.38
N HIS A 285 13.86 -2.68 19.20
CA HIS A 285 13.65 -1.25 19.00
C HIS A 285 12.86 -0.97 17.71
N LYS A 286 13.18 -1.64 16.58
CA LYS A 286 12.40 -1.51 15.34
C LYS A 286 10.96 -1.95 15.51
N ARG A 287 10.70 -3.03 16.27
CA ARG A 287 9.34 -3.48 16.57
C ARG A 287 8.52 -2.41 17.31
N LYS A 288 9.12 -1.75 18.31
CA LYS A 288 8.49 -0.61 19.00
C LYS A 288 8.18 0.56 18.03
N GLN A 289 9.11 0.89 17.14
CA GLN A 289 8.90 1.92 16.13
C GLN A 289 7.78 1.55 15.14
N ILE A 290 7.67 0.27 14.74
CA ILE A 290 6.59 -0.23 13.89
C ILE A 290 5.24 -0.03 14.59
N HIS A 291 5.11 -0.42 15.86
CA HIS A 291 3.88 -0.27 16.61
C HIS A 291 3.47 1.20 16.78
N SER A 292 4.42 2.10 17.05
CA SER A 292 4.14 3.55 17.09
C SER A 292 3.64 4.05 15.74
N CYS A 293 4.36 3.72 14.67
CA CYS A 293 4.00 4.11 13.31
C CYS A 293 2.61 3.57 12.88
N GLU A 294 2.23 2.37 13.34
CA GLU A 294 0.92 1.79 13.10
C GLU A 294 -0.20 2.56 13.82
N ARG A 295 0.05 3.04 15.04
CA ARG A 295 -0.91 3.92 15.75
C ARG A 295 -1.11 5.25 15.00
N ASP A 296 -0.01 5.87 14.55
CA ASP A 296 -0.08 7.12 13.78
C ASP A 296 -0.83 6.94 12.44
N LEU A 297 -0.58 5.81 11.76
CA LEU A 297 -1.29 5.44 10.54
C LEU A 297 -2.79 5.31 10.78
N VAL A 298 -3.19 4.65 11.87
CA VAL A 298 -4.60 4.42 12.20
C VAL A 298 -5.30 5.71 12.60
N ALA A 299 -4.64 6.60 13.34
CA ALA A 299 -5.18 7.92 13.67
C ALA A 299 -5.54 8.77 12.43
N GLN A 300 -4.84 8.55 11.32
CA GLN A 300 -5.20 9.16 10.03
C GLN A 300 -6.26 8.36 9.27
N LEU A 301 -6.23 7.01 9.34
CA LEU A 301 -7.19 6.16 8.64
C LEU A 301 -8.62 6.44 9.07
N VAL A 302 -8.87 6.59 10.38
CA VAL A 302 -10.21 6.81 10.94
C VAL A 302 -10.85 8.13 10.53
N GLN A 303 -10.08 9.07 9.99
CA GLN A 303 -10.57 10.33 9.42
C GLN A 303 -11.03 10.17 7.97
N THR A 304 -10.92 8.98 7.39
CA THR A 304 -11.24 8.71 5.99
C THR A 304 -12.32 7.64 5.84
N PRO A 305 -13.11 7.68 4.78
CA PRO A 305 -14.11 6.64 4.51
C PRO A 305 -13.51 5.25 4.26
N TYR A 306 -12.18 5.11 4.17
CA TYR A 306 -11.50 3.82 4.06
C TYR A 306 -11.67 2.93 5.30
N VAL A 307 -12.02 3.49 6.46
CA VAL A 307 -12.36 2.73 7.66
C VAL A 307 -13.51 1.74 7.41
N ARG A 308 -14.42 2.04 6.47
CA ARG A 308 -15.51 1.15 6.03
C ARG A 308 -15.01 -0.22 5.56
N LEU A 309 -13.80 -0.27 5.00
CA LEU A 309 -13.19 -1.52 4.53
C LEU A 309 -12.89 -2.50 5.66
N LEU A 310 -12.85 -2.05 6.91
CA LEU A 310 -12.69 -2.92 8.07
C LEU A 310 -13.88 -3.86 8.26
N ALA A 311 -15.05 -3.55 7.69
CA ALA A 311 -16.19 -4.46 7.63
C ALA A 311 -15.92 -5.75 6.80
N LEU A 312 -14.82 -5.82 6.05
CA LEU A 312 -14.40 -7.03 5.34
C LEU A 312 -13.61 -7.96 6.28
N PRO A 313 -14.16 -9.14 6.68
CA PRO A 313 -13.38 -10.16 7.38
C PRO A 313 -12.08 -10.48 6.61
N GLY A 314 -10.95 -10.59 7.30
CA GLY A 314 -9.64 -10.84 6.68
C GLY A 314 -8.89 -9.59 6.20
N LEU A 315 -9.49 -8.40 6.17
CA LEU A 315 -8.76 -7.17 5.89
C LEU A 315 -8.28 -6.54 7.22
N HIS A 316 -6.97 -6.41 7.39
CA HIS A 316 -6.38 -5.82 8.58
C HIS A 316 -6.40 -4.29 8.56
N VAL A 317 -6.46 -3.67 9.73
CA VAL A 317 -6.49 -2.20 9.92
C VAL A 317 -5.33 -1.51 9.20
N VAL A 318 -4.11 -2.01 9.40
CA VAL A 318 -2.90 -1.47 8.75
C VAL A 318 -2.97 -1.57 7.22
N THR A 319 -3.49 -2.69 6.69
CA THR A 319 -3.62 -2.88 5.23
C THR A 319 -4.65 -1.92 4.62
N ALA A 320 -5.73 -1.61 5.36
CA ALA A 320 -6.70 -0.59 4.95
C ALA A 320 -6.03 0.79 4.89
N GLY A 321 -5.20 1.15 5.89
CA GLY A 321 -4.42 2.39 5.90
C GLY A 321 -3.38 2.47 4.77
N GLU A 322 -2.68 1.37 4.48
CA GLU A 322 -1.76 1.29 3.33
C GLU A 322 -2.49 1.51 2.00
N LEU A 323 -3.67 0.90 1.85
CA LEU A 323 -4.50 1.09 0.65
C LEU A 323 -4.98 2.54 0.52
N ALA A 324 -5.46 3.14 1.62
CA ALA A 324 -5.90 4.52 1.66
C ALA A 324 -4.77 5.50 1.27
N GLY A 325 -3.59 5.35 1.86
CA GLY A 325 -2.45 6.22 1.59
C GLY A 325 -1.92 6.14 0.16
N GLU A 326 -1.95 4.96 -0.47
CA GLU A 326 -1.45 4.79 -1.84
C GLU A 326 -2.52 5.05 -2.91
N ALA A 327 -3.80 4.86 -2.60
CA ALA A 327 -4.90 5.17 -3.51
C ALA A 327 -5.28 6.66 -3.45
N GLY A 328 -5.29 7.26 -2.27
CA GLY A 328 -5.81 8.62 -2.07
C GLY A 328 -7.35 8.66 -2.09
N PRO A 329 -7.96 9.84 -2.22
CA PRO A 329 -9.41 10.00 -2.31
C PRO A 329 -10.02 9.18 -3.45
N MET A 330 -11.08 8.42 -3.20
CA MET A 330 -11.76 7.62 -4.23
C MET A 330 -12.42 8.46 -5.31
N ALA A 331 -12.77 9.71 -5.00
CA ALA A 331 -13.32 10.66 -5.97
C ALA A 331 -12.39 10.91 -7.17
N HIS A 332 -11.08 10.70 -7.01
CA HIS A 332 -10.11 10.83 -8.10
C HIS A 332 -10.22 9.72 -9.17
N TYR A 333 -11.01 8.68 -8.92
CA TYR A 333 -11.17 7.58 -9.85
C TYR A 333 -12.55 7.59 -10.49
N ALA A 334 -12.63 7.78 -11.80
CA ALA A 334 -13.89 7.79 -12.51
C ALA A 334 -14.62 6.42 -12.47
N THR A 335 -13.89 5.34 -12.33
CA THR A 335 -14.43 3.96 -12.26
C THR A 335 -13.51 3.03 -11.46
N ALA A 336 -14.06 1.94 -10.96
CA ALA A 336 -13.29 0.88 -10.32
C ALA A 336 -12.20 0.26 -11.23
N ARG A 337 -12.35 0.36 -12.55
CA ARG A 337 -11.35 -0.10 -13.52
C ARG A 337 -10.11 0.79 -13.51
N VAL A 338 -10.27 2.07 -13.27
CA VAL A 338 -9.14 3.02 -13.22
C VAL A 338 -8.22 2.70 -12.03
N ILE A 339 -8.77 2.38 -10.84
CA ILE A 339 -7.93 2.01 -9.68
C ILE A 339 -7.17 0.70 -9.91
N THR A 340 -7.81 -0.32 -10.50
CA THR A 340 -7.13 -1.58 -10.85
C THR A 340 -6.09 -1.39 -11.94
N GLY A 341 -6.36 -0.49 -12.90
CA GLY A 341 -5.42 -0.08 -13.94
C GLY A 341 -4.19 0.62 -13.37
N ARG A 342 -4.40 1.61 -12.47
CA ARG A 342 -3.30 2.31 -11.78
C ARG A 342 -2.46 1.36 -10.92
N ALA A 343 -3.08 0.40 -10.24
CA ALA A 343 -2.37 -0.64 -9.50
C ALA A 343 -1.65 -1.64 -10.41
N GLY A 344 -2.01 -1.72 -11.70
CA GLY A 344 -1.50 -2.71 -12.64
C GLY A 344 -1.93 -4.13 -12.29
N LEU A 345 -3.12 -4.30 -11.69
CA LEU A 345 -3.73 -5.59 -11.34
C LEU A 345 -4.44 -6.20 -12.55
N PHE A 346 -3.72 -6.31 -13.66
CA PHE A 346 -4.20 -6.95 -14.88
C PHE A 346 -3.03 -7.62 -15.60
N PRO A 347 -3.29 -8.73 -16.33
CA PRO A 347 -2.28 -9.39 -17.13
C PRO A 347 -1.90 -8.51 -18.33
N ARG A 348 -0.68 -8.63 -18.79
CA ARG A 348 -0.29 -8.09 -20.09
C ARG A 348 -0.99 -8.90 -21.18
N ARG A 349 -1.59 -8.23 -22.11
CA ARG A 349 -2.03 -8.84 -23.35
C ARG A 349 -0.93 -8.66 -24.39
N TYR A 350 -0.56 -9.71 -25.03
CA TYR A 350 0.27 -9.68 -26.24
C TYR A 350 -0.57 -10.24 -27.37
N GLN A 351 -0.79 -9.45 -28.38
CA GLN A 351 -1.55 -9.84 -29.56
C GLN A 351 -0.72 -9.48 -30.80
N SER A 352 -0.45 -10.48 -31.61
CA SER A 352 0.21 -10.32 -32.89
C SER A 352 -0.37 -11.37 -33.82
N ASP A 353 -0.97 -10.92 -34.90
CA ASP A 353 -1.65 -11.77 -35.89
C ASP A 353 -2.56 -12.81 -35.23
N ARG A 354 -2.24 -14.10 -35.37
CA ARG A 354 -2.98 -15.24 -34.79
C ARG A 354 -2.69 -15.51 -33.31
N LEU A 355 -1.67 -14.87 -32.75
CA LEU A 355 -1.26 -15.08 -31.36
C LEU A 355 -1.95 -14.06 -30.43
N ASP A 356 -2.81 -14.52 -29.54
CA ASP A 356 -3.42 -13.70 -28.47
C ASP A 356 -3.14 -14.30 -27.09
N LEU A 357 -2.12 -13.79 -26.43
CA LEU A 357 -1.74 -14.17 -25.05
C LEU A 357 -2.44 -13.24 -24.06
N SER A 358 -3.66 -13.58 -23.66
CA SER A 358 -4.46 -12.83 -22.70
C SER A 358 -4.10 -13.12 -21.22
N SER A 359 -3.33 -14.19 -20.96
CA SER A 359 -2.97 -14.69 -19.62
C SER A 359 -1.51 -14.43 -19.23
N GLY A 360 -0.90 -13.39 -19.76
CA GLY A 360 0.49 -13.05 -19.52
C GLY A 360 0.80 -12.58 -18.08
N ARG A 361 2.09 -12.32 -17.81
CA ARG A 361 2.55 -11.74 -16.54
C ARG A 361 1.83 -10.41 -16.25
N LEU A 362 1.72 -10.05 -14.96
CA LEU A 362 1.18 -8.75 -14.56
C LEU A 362 1.89 -7.58 -15.27
N ALA A 363 1.13 -6.52 -15.56
CA ALA A 363 1.68 -5.32 -16.15
C ALA A 363 2.84 -4.79 -15.29
N ARG A 364 4.00 -4.54 -15.92
CA ARG A 364 5.16 -3.95 -15.23
C ARG A 364 4.90 -2.48 -14.87
N ARG A 365 4.10 -1.78 -15.70
CA ARG A 365 3.67 -0.39 -15.47
C ARG A 365 2.56 -0.38 -14.40
N GLY A 366 2.50 0.69 -13.62
CA GLY A 366 1.51 0.88 -12.58
C GLY A 366 2.17 1.15 -11.21
N ASN A 367 1.37 1.63 -10.28
CA ASN A 367 1.83 1.90 -8.93
C ASN A 367 2.02 0.58 -8.15
N ARG A 368 3.29 0.14 -8.02
CA ARG A 368 3.65 -1.09 -7.32
C ARG A 368 3.27 -1.05 -5.83
N ARG A 369 3.25 0.14 -5.22
CA ARG A 369 2.90 0.32 -3.80
C ARG A 369 1.40 0.15 -3.61
N LEU A 370 0.59 0.75 -4.49
CA LEU A 370 -0.86 0.55 -4.51
C LEU A 370 -1.24 -0.91 -4.79
N ARG A 371 -0.51 -1.59 -5.68
CA ARG A 371 -0.71 -3.02 -5.99
C ARG A 371 -0.51 -3.92 -4.79
N ARG A 372 0.45 -3.57 -3.91
CA ARG A 372 0.88 -4.43 -2.81
C ARG A 372 -0.22 -4.64 -1.77
N ALA A 373 -0.91 -3.60 -1.33
CA ALA A 373 -1.93 -3.71 -0.28
C ALA A 373 -3.05 -4.70 -0.63
N PRO A 374 -3.71 -4.65 -1.81
CA PRO A 374 -4.69 -5.65 -2.20
C PRO A 374 -4.11 -7.06 -2.37
N LEU A 375 -2.88 -7.20 -2.87
CA LEU A 375 -2.23 -8.50 -2.97
C LEU A 375 -1.93 -9.09 -1.59
N GLN A 376 -1.43 -8.29 -0.66
CA GLN A 376 -1.16 -8.74 0.71
C GLN A 376 -2.44 -9.15 1.45
N ALA A 377 -3.57 -8.47 1.19
CA ALA A 377 -4.86 -8.84 1.76
C ALA A 377 -5.44 -10.12 1.15
N ALA A 378 -5.05 -10.50 -0.06
CA ALA A 378 -5.73 -11.57 -0.81
C ALA A 378 -5.71 -12.91 -0.08
N ASP A 379 -4.60 -13.30 0.56
CA ASP A 379 -4.49 -14.57 1.29
C ASP A 379 -5.38 -14.60 2.53
N THR A 380 -5.40 -13.51 3.31
CA THR A 380 -6.24 -13.42 4.51
C THR A 380 -7.71 -13.33 4.15
N LEU A 381 -8.05 -12.64 3.06
CA LEU A 381 -9.42 -12.59 2.54
C LEU A 381 -9.93 -13.97 2.12
N VAL A 382 -9.10 -14.75 1.41
CA VAL A 382 -9.50 -16.12 0.99
C VAL A 382 -9.71 -17.04 2.20
N ARG A 383 -8.95 -16.87 3.27
CA ARG A 383 -9.04 -17.71 4.48
C ARG A 383 -10.15 -17.29 5.44
N CYS A 384 -10.43 -16.00 5.54
CA CYS A 384 -11.27 -15.44 6.61
C CYS A 384 -12.59 -14.85 6.11
N ASN A 385 -12.85 -14.89 4.78
CA ASN A 385 -14.03 -14.29 4.19
C ASN A 385 -14.69 -15.30 3.23
N ASP A 386 -15.88 -15.74 3.56
CA ASP A 386 -16.60 -16.80 2.82
C ASP A 386 -16.82 -16.44 1.35
N HIS A 387 -17.14 -15.16 1.05
CA HIS A 387 -17.31 -14.69 -0.32
C HIS A 387 -16.03 -14.84 -1.15
N PHE A 388 -14.89 -14.42 -0.61
CA PHE A 388 -13.60 -14.54 -1.30
C PHE A 388 -13.11 -15.99 -1.34
N GLY A 389 -13.39 -16.76 -0.30
CA GLY A 389 -13.11 -18.20 -0.26
C GLY A 389 -13.84 -18.95 -1.36
N ALA A 390 -15.16 -18.73 -1.49
CA ALA A 390 -16.00 -19.32 -2.54
C ALA A 390 -15.54 -18.91 -3.95
N LEU A 391 -15.20 -17.63 -4.16
CA LEU A 391 -14.66 -17.17 -5.43
C LEU A 391 -13.33 -17.85 -5.79
N ALA A 392 -12.41 -17.94 -4.81
CA ALA A 392 -11.13 -18.59 -5.02
C ALA A 392 -11.28 -20.08 -5.34
N ALA A 393 -12.16 -20.79 -4.61
CA ALA A 393 -12.48 -22.21 -4.87
C ALA A 393 -13.03 -22.40 -6.29
N ARG A 394 -13.98 -21.57 -6.72
CA ARG A 394 -14.54 -21.62 -8.08
C ARG A 394 -13.46 -21.39 -9.16
N TRP A 395 -12.55 -20.45 -8.97
CA TRP A 395 -11.49 -20.20 -9.95
C TRP A 395 -10.46 -21.33 -9.98
N ARG A 396 -10.13 -21.94 -8.84
CA ARG A 396 -9.26 -23.11 -8.78
C ARG A 396 -9.90 -24.30 -9.47
N ALA A 397 -11.18 -24.56 -9.24
CA ALA A 397 -11.93 -25.61 -9.93
C ALA A 397 -12.01 -25.39 -11.46
N ALA A 398 -11.97 -24.13 -11.91
CA ALA A 398 -11.85 -23.78 -13.34
C ALA A 398 -10.40 -23.81 -13.87
N GLY A 399 -9.46 -24.47 -13.18
CA GLY A 399 -8.08 -24.67 -13.61
C GLY A 399 -7.19 -23.41 -13.57
N LYS A 400 -7.56 -22.38 -12.78
CA LYS A 400 -6.74 -21.17 -12.69
C LYS A 400 -5.56 -21.36 -11.76
N ASP A 401 -4.38 -20.92 -12.22
CA ASP A 401 -3.15 -20.92 -11.42
C ASP A 401 -3.35 -20.17 -10.08
N PRO A 402 -2.78 -20.67 -8.96
CA PRO A 402 -2.91 -20.04 -7.65
C PRO A 402 -2.50 -18.56 -7.63
N ARG A 403 -1.47 -18.16 -8.39
CA ARG A 403 -1.04 -16.75 -8.50
C ARG A 403 -2.06 -15.91 -9.26
N GLU A 404 -2.70 -16.48 -10.29
CA GLU A 404 -3.79 -15.82 -11.01
C GLU A 404 -5.00 -15.62 -10.10
N VAL A 405 -5.37 -16.63 -9.31
CA VAL A 405 -6.45 -16.53 -8.31
C VAL A 405 -6.16 -15.41 -7.32
N HIS A 406 -4.94 -15.33 -6.81
CA HIS A 406 -4.51 -14.29 -5.88
C HIS A 406 -4.67 -12.87 -6.48
N VAL A 407 -4.24 -12.68 -7.72
CA VAL A 407 -4.40 -11.39 -8.44
C VAL A 407 -5.87 -11.06 -8.69
N ARG A 408 -6.71 -12.06 -9.01
CA ARG A 408 -8.16 -11.88 -9.22
C ARG A 408 -8.85 -11.45 -7.93
N VAL A 409 -8.48 -12.03 -6.77
CA VAL A 409 -8.96 -11.61 -5.44
C VAL A 409 -8.56 -10.17 -5.16
N ALA A 410 -7.30 -9.81 -5.36
CA ALA A 410 -6.81 -8.43 -5.18
C ALA A 410 -7.55 -7.42 -6.07
N GLY A 411 -7.78 -7.76 -7.33
CA GLY A 411 -8.56 -6.94 -8.25
C GLY A 411 -10.04 -6.83 -7.85
N ARG A 412 -10.62 -7.89 -7.26
CA ARG A 412 -11.99 -7.85 -6.72
C ARG A 412 -12.07 -6.95 -5.50
N LEU A 413 -11.12 -7.06 -4.57
CA LEU A 413 -11.01 -6.17 -3.42
C LEU A 413 -10.94 -4.70 -3.84
N ALA A 414 -10.09 -4.35 -4.81
CA ALA A 414 -9.97 -2.97 -5.29
C ALA A 414 -11.29 -2.41 -5.85
N ARG A 415 -12.10 -3.26 -6.50
CA ARG A 415 -13.43 -2.88 -7.00
C ARG A 415 -14.47 -2.73 -5.89
N ILE A 416 -14.42 -3.59 -4.88
CA ILE A 416 -15.28 -3.48 -3.70
C ILE A 416 -14.91 -2.20 -2.94
N ALA A 417 -13.62 -1.95 -2.71
CA ALA A 417 -13.12 -0.75 -2.06
C ALA A 417 -13.59 0.53 -2.77
N PHE A 418 -13.54 0.56 -4.10
CA PHE A 418 -14.05 1.70 -4.88
C PHE A 418 -15.52 2.02 -4.55
N ARG A 419 -16.39 1.00 -4.46
CA ARG A 419 -17.81 1.19 -4.16
C ARG A 419 -18.04 1.59 -2.70
N MET A 420 -17.41 0.90 -1.75
CA MET A 420 -17.61 1.15 -0.33
C MET A 420 -17.11 2.53 0.11
N VAL A 421 -16.01 2.97 -0.48
CA VAL A 421 -15.36 4.23 -0.10
C VAL A 421 -15.90 5.41 -0.92
N GLY A 422 -16.16 5.20 -2.22
CA GLY A 422 -16.54 6.27 -3.14
C GLY A 422 -18.04 6.58 -3.14
N ASP A 423 -18.88 5.55 -3.20
CA ASP A 423 -20.32 5.73 -3.39
C ASP A 423 -21.10 5.86 -2.07
N GLY A 424 -20.42 5.72 -0.92
CA GLY A 424 -21.11 5.63 0.37
C GLY A 424 -22.04 4.41 0.47
N GLY A 425 -21.99 3.54 -0.53
CA GLY A 425 -22.84 2.36 -0.63
C GLY A 425 -22.67 1.44 0.58
N GLY A 426 -23.78 1.16 1.23
CA GLY A 426 -23.84 0.43 2.48
C GLY A 426 -23.20 -0.97 2.43
N TYR A 427 -23.20 -1.62 3.57
CA TYR A 427 -22.63 -2.96 3.79
C TYR A 427 -23.41 -4.11 3.11
N GLY A 428 -24.22 -3.82 2.09
CA GLY A 428 -25.01 -4.81 1.35
C GLY A 428 -24.22 -5.79 0.48
N HIS A 429 -22.89 -5.67 0.42
CA HIS A 429 -22.07 -6.63 -0.32
C HIS A 429 -21.87 -7.92 0.50
N PRO A 430 -22.04 -9.14 -0.09
CA PRO A 430 -21.91 -10.40 0.64
C PRO A 430 -20.55 -10.63 1.33
N ALA A 431 -19.51 -9.92 0.93
CA ALA A 431 -18.20 -9.98 1.57
C ALA A 431 -18.12 -9.16 2.86
N CYS A 432 -19.10 -8.28 3.14
CA CYS A 432 -19.05 -7.34 4.26
C CYS A 432 -19.87 -7.84 5.43
N ARG A 433 -19.40 -7.56 6.64
CA ARG A 433 -20.17 -7.56 7.88
C ARG A 433 -20.64 -6.14 8.19
N GLY A 434 -21.40 -5.96 9.25
CA GLY A 434 -21.90 -4.64 9.67
C GLY A 434 -20.80 -3.67 10.13
N PRO A 435 -21.17 -2.41 10.44
CA PRO A 435 -20.27 -1.40 10.96
C PRO A 435 -19.64 -1.82 12.30
N GLU A 436 -20.34 -2.61 13.10
CA GLU A 436 -19.87 -3.15 14.37
C GLU A 436 -18.58 -3.93 14.21
N HIS A 437 -18.47 -4.76 13.15
CA HIS A 437 -17.27 -5.51 12.87
C HIS A 437 -16.06 -4.63 12.53
N ALA A 438 -16.28 -3.45 11.95
CA ALA A 438 -15.21 -2.48 11.71
C ALA A 438 -14.71 -1.86 13.03
N LEU A 439 -15.62 -1.52 13.94
CA LEU A 439 -15.28 -0.98 15.27
C LEU A 439 -14.61 -2.03 16.15
N GLU A 440 -15.08 -3.30 16.13
CA GLU A 440 -14.43 -4.42 16.81
C GLU A 440 -12.95 -4.56 16.43
N LYS A 441 -12.67 -4.58 15.12
CA LYS A 441 -11.29 -4.69 14.63
C LYS A 441 -10.43 -3.52 15.06
N LEU A 442 -11.00 -2.32 15.08
CA LEU A 442 -10.29 -1.13 15.49
C LEU A 442 -9.99 -1.17 16.99
N ALA A 443 -10.95 -1.59 17.80
CA ALA A 443 -10.77 -1.79 19.24
C ALA A 443 -9.70 -2.86 19.55
N ASP A 444 -9.77 -4.02 18.89
CA ASP A 444 -8.77 -5.09 19.01
C ASP A 444 -7.36 -4.58 18.63
N PHE A 445 -7.28 -3.73 17.58
CA PHE A 445 -6.02 -3.11 17.20
C PHE A 445 -5.47 -2.23 18.32
N HIS A 446 -6.28 -1.37 18.91
CA HIS A 446 -5.85 -0.46 19.98
C HIS A 446 -5.39 -1.20 21.24
N VAL A 447 -6.14 -2.23 21.64
CA VAL A 447 -5.76 -3.11 22.76
C VAL A 447 -4.41 -3.79 22.49
N LYS A 448 -4.23 -4.36 21.30
CA LYS A 448 -2.99 -5.05 20.91
C LYS A 448 -1.79 -4.11 20.86
N HIS A 449 -1.99 -2.85 20.53
CA HIS A 449 -0.92 -1.85 20.41
C HIS A 449 -0.71 -1.03 21.69
N ASN A 450 -1.39 -1.38 22.80
CA ASN A 450 -1.38 -0.63 24.07
C ASN A 450 -1.55 0.86 23.80
N THR A 451 -2.57 1.21 22.99
CA THR A 451 -2.89 2.59 22.70
C THR A 451 -3.44 3.27 23.95
N ASP A 452 -3.09 4.51 24.15
CA ASP A 452 -3.64 5.40 25.15
C ASP A 452 -5.18 5.48 25.05
N GLU A 453 -5.87 5.56 26.18
CA GLU A 453 -7.33 5.49 26.26
C GLU A 453 -8.01 6.66 25.53
N ASP A 454 -7.48 7.86 25.65
CA ASP A 454 -8.03 9.04 25.00
C ASP A 454 -7.87 8.96 23.47
N MET A 455 -6.72 8.49 23.01
CA MET A 455 -6.50 8.23 21.59
C MET A 455 -7.41 7.12 21.06
N MET A 456 -7.60 6.05 21.82
CA MET A 456 -8.50 4.95 21.45
C MET A 456 -9.94 5.46 21.31
N ARG A 457 -10.45 6.18 22.31
CA ARG A 457 -11.78 6.80 22.29
C ARG A 457 -11.95 7.71 21.08
N THR A 458 -11.05 8.67 20.90
CA THR A 458 -11.08 9.60 19.77
C THR A 458 -11.10 8.88 18.42
N ASN A 459 -10.31 7.81 18.27
CA ASN A 459 -10.26 7.06 17.02
C ASN A 459 -11.53 6.24 16.77
N LEU A 460 -12.15 5.68 17.80
CA LEU A 460 -13.43 4.96 17.68
C LEU A 460 -14.57 5.91 17.32
N GLU A 461 -14.66 7.08 17.95
CA GLU A 461 -15.64 8.13 17.62
C GLU A 461 -15.51 8.62 16.17
N ARG A 462 -14.28 8.95 15.75
CA ARG A 462 -14.00 9.35 14.35
C ARG A 462 -14.34 8.25 13.36
N ALA A 463 -14.02 7.00 13.69
CA ALA A 463 -14.38 5.86 12.87
C ALA A 463 -15.89 5.70 12.75
N ALA A 464 -16.63 5.78 13.86
CA ALA A 464 -18.07 5.68 13.88
C ALA A 464 -18.75 6.74 12.98
N ALA A 465 -18.24 7.98 13.00
CA ALA A 465 -18.72 9.06 12.13
C ALA A 465 -18.53 8.79 10.62
N GLN A 466 -17.57 7.94 10.24
CA GLN A 466 -17.33 7.55 8.83
C GLN A 466 -18.15 6.34 8.39
N LEU A 467 -18.73 5.59 9.33
CA LEU A 467 -19.48 4.38 9.04
C LEU A 467 -20.94 4.74 8.72
N PRO A 468 -21.53 4.27 7.61
CA PRO A 468 -22.95 4.51 7.35
C PRO A 468 -23.81 3.77 8.38
N PRO A 469 -24.97 4.33 8.75
CA PRO A 469 -25.91 3.65 9.62
C PRO A 469 -26.32 2.31 9.00
N ARG A 470 -26.74 1.37 9.85
CA ARG A 470 -27.28 0.08 9.41
C ARG A 470 -28.50 0.36 8.55
N SER A 471 -28.40 0.20 7.23
CA SER A 471 -29.61 0.22 6.39
C SER A 471 -30.49 -0.95 6.81
N GLY A 472 -31.66 -0.66 7.32
CA GLY A 472 -32.66 -1.68 7.62
C GLY A 472 -32.87 -2.59 6.41
N ARG A 473 -33.24 -3.82 6.65
CA ARG A 473 -33.35 -4.98 5.73
C ARG A 473 -34.32 -4.80 4.54
N ALA A 474 -34.60 -3.58 4.10
CA ALA A 474 -35.66 -3.23 3.14
C ALA A 474 -35.20 -3.07 1.67
N ALA A 475 -34.05 -3.60 1.26
CA ALA A 475 -33.60 -3.51 -0.14
C ALA A 475 -33.14 -4.85 -0.75
N ALA A 476 -33.54 -6.01 -0.19
CA ALA A 476 -33.09 -7.32 -0.66
C ALA A 476 -33.98 -7.96 -1.75
N ASP A 477 -35.13 -7.38 -2.08
CA ASP A 477 -36.14 -8.00 -2.98
C ASP A 477 -36.43 -7.22 -4.28
N ALA A 478 -35.44 -6.54 -4.86
CA ALA A 478 -35.60 -6.06 -6.23
C ALA A 478 -35.04 -7.10 -7.23
N PRO A 479 -35.82 -7.59 -8.18
CA PRO A 479 -35.36 -8.57 -9.18
C PRO A 479 -34.29 -7.95 -10.06
N ARG A 480 -33.12 -8.59 -10.13
CA ARG A 480 -32.06 -8.23 -11.06
C ARG A 480 -32.46 -8.68 -12.46
N GLU A 481 -32.85 -7.76 -13.31
CA GLU A 481 -32.93 -7.99 -14.74
C GLU A 481 -31.56 -8.46 -15.29
N ALA A 482 -31.58 -9.59 -15.94
CA ALA A 482 -30.47 -10.23 -16.61
C ALA A 482 -30.02 -9.36 -17.79
N ALA A 483 -28.86 -8.74 -17.71
CA ALA A 483 -28.23 -8.06 -18.82
C ALA A 483 -27.62 -9.08 -19.79
N GLY A 484 -28.05 -9.02 -21.02
CA GLY A 484 -27.88 -9.86 -22.19
C GLY A 484 -26.51 -10.53 -22.38
N GLY A 485 -26.58 -11.83 -22.63
CA GLY A 485 -25.49 -12.66 -23.11
C GLY A 485 -25.38 -12.59 -24.63
N GLY A 486 -24.19 -12.27 -25.12
CA GLY A 486 -23.81 -12.56 -26.51
C GLY A 486 -23.44 -14.04 -26.69
N PRO A 487 -23.46 -14.59 -27.90
CA PRO A 487 -23.48 -16.03 -28.15
C PRO A 487 -22.15 -16.71 -27.77
N ARG A 488 -22.27 -17.78 -26.98
CA ARG A 488 -21.17 -18.68 -26.61
C ARG A 488 -20.91 -19.67 -27.75
N ARG A 489 -19.69 -19.69 -28.23
CA ARG A 489 -19.16 -20.79 -29.05
C ARG A 489 -18.89 -22.01 -28.17
N ALA A 490 -19.39 -23.17 -28.56
CA ALA A 490 -19.23 -24.46 -27.88
C ALA A 490 -17.75 -24.92 -27.88
N PRO A 491 -17.27 -25.61 -26.83
CA PRO A 491 -15.96 -26.23 -26.83
C PRO A 491 -16.05 -27.66 -27.38
N SER A 492 -15.08 -28.02 -28.23
CA SER A 492 -14.84 -29.36 -28.74
C SER A 492 -14.36 -30.28 -27.62
N ALA A 493 -14.87 -31.52 -27.61
CA ALA A 493 -14.54 -32.59 -26.70
C ALA A 493 -13.09 -33.06 -26.87
N GLY A 494 -12.35 -33.14 -25.77
CA GLY A 494 -11.06 -33.80 -25.65
C GLY A 494 -11.02 -34.62 -24.36
N THR A 495 -10.77 -35.91 -24.53
CA THR A 495 -10.77 -37.00 -23.57
C THR A 495 -9.82 -36.77 -22.38
N ALA A 496 -10.30 -37.10 -21.18
CA ALA A 496 -9.53 -37.13 -19.93
C ALA A 496 -8.80 -38.47 -19.75
N PRO A 497 -7.66 -38.49 -19.07
CA PRO A 497 -7.17 -39.70 -18.38
C PRO A 497 -7.38 -39.59 -16.86
N ALA A 498 -7.49 -40.77 -16.28
CA ALA A 498 -7.98 -41.11 -14.96
C ALA A 498 -7.10 -40.64 -13.78
N SER A 499 -7.80 -40.50 -12.67
CA SER A 499 -7.42 -40.11 -11.33
C SER A 499 -6.42 -41.05 -10.63
N GLY A 500 -5.41 -40.46 -9.97
CA GLY A 500 -4.70 -41.05 -8.85
C GLY A 500 -5.07 -40.31 -7.56
N ASP A 501 -5.56 -41.03 -6.57
CA ASP A 501 -5.92 -40.54 -5.25
C ASP A 501 -4.70 -40.04 -4.48
N VAL A 502 -4.69 -38.74 -4.14
CA VAL A 502 -3.78 -38.16 -3.16
C VAL A 502 -4.64 -37.65 -2.00
N PRO A 503 -4.38 -38.10 -0.75
CA PRO A 503 -5.16 -37.62 0.40
C PRO A 503 -4.93 -36.15 0.65
N PRO A 504 -5.94 -35.40 1.14
CA PRO A 504 -5.82 -33.97 1.38
C PRO A 504 -4.86 -33.68 2.53
N PRO A 505 -4.04 -32.61 2.44
CA PRO A 505 -3.15 -32.23 3.53
C PRO A 505 -3.95 -31.83 4.77
N ALA A 506 -3.44 -32.25 5.93
CA ALA A 506 -4.00 -31.97 7.24
C ALA A 506 -4.23 -30.45 7.42
N ARG A 507 -5.42 -30.10 7.91
CA ARG A 507 -5.79 -28.71 8.24
C ARG A 507 -4.82 -28.18 9.32
N PRO A 508 -4.13 -27.05 9.10
CA PRO A 508 -3.39 -26.40 10.18
C PRO A 508 -4.37 -25.99 11.29
N GLY A 509 -3.98 -26.23 12.52
CA GLY A 509 -4.78 -25.98 13.71
C GLY A 509 -5.39 -24.57 13.70
N ARG A 510 -6.65 -24.47 14.08
CA ARG A 510 -7.36 -23.21 14.29
C ARG A 510 -6.58 -22.36 15.29
N GLY A 511 -5.81 -21.39 14.80
CA GLY A 511 -5.41 -20.25 15.60
C GLY A 511 -6.67 -19.63 16.20
N ARG A 512 -6.65 -19.33 17.50
CA ARG A 512 -7.76 -18.66 18.20
C ARG A 512 -8.13 -17.43 17.36
N GLY A 513 -9.34 -17.46 16.78
CA GLY A 513 -9.92 -16.29 16.10
C GLY A 513 -9.97 -15.10 17.07
N PRO A 514 -10.08 -13.88 16.54
CA PRO A 514 -10.23 -12.70 17.39
C PRO A 514 -11.36 -12.95 18.37
N LYS A 515 -11.14 -12.61 19.66
CA LYS A 515 -12.18 -12.70 20.68
C LYS A 515 -13.36 -11.86 20.20
N ALA A 516 -14.57 -12.41 20.26
CA ALA A 516 -15.76 -11.66 19.93
C ALA A 516 -15.85 -10.38 20.79
N LEU A 517 -16.38 -9.29 20.27
CA LEU A 517 -16.53 -8.02 21.00
C LEU A 517 -17.21 -8.25 22.37
N SER A 518 -18.19 -9.16 22.41
CA SER A 518 -18.84 -9.58 23.66
C SER A 518 -17.88 -10.07 24.75
N ALA A 519 -16.69 -10.57 24.39
CA ALA A 519 -15.68 -11.01 25.34
C ALA A 519 -14.68 -9.89 25.74
N ILE A 520 -14.57 -8.84 24.90
CA ILE A 520 -13.65 -7.71 25.11
C ILE A 520 -14.43 -6.49 25.63
N LEU A 521 -15.73 -6.42 25.32
CA LEU A 521 -16.63 -5.31 25.63
C LEU A 521 -16.61 -4.90 27.12
N PRO A 522 -16.68 -5.82 28.11
CA PRO A 522 -16.64 -5.42 29.52
C PRO A 522 -15.33 -4.74 29.92
N GLU A 523 -14.22 -5.14 29.30
CA GLU A 523 -12.91 -4.53 29.54
C GLU A 523 -12.75 -3.21 28.78
N LEU A 524 -13.34 -3.10 27.60
CA LEU A 524 -13.43 -1.87 26.83
C LEU A 524 -14.34 -0.83 27.47
N LEU A 525 -15.53 -1.23 27.93
CA LEU A 525 -16.46 -0.34 28.63
C LEU A 525 -15.88 0.14 29.98
N LYS A 526 -15.14 -0.71 30.66
CA LYS A 526 -14.42 -0.35 31.90
C LYS A 526 -13.31 0.67 31.65
N ARG A 527 -12.68 0.64 30.45
CA ARG A 527 -11.60 1.54 30.03
C ARG A 527 -12.11 2.83 29.40
N LEU A 528 -13.26 2.82 28.73
CA LEU A 528 -13.75 3.91 27.89
C LEU A 528 -14.54 4.99 28.65
N GLY A 529 -14.93 4.81 29.88
CA GLY A 529 -15.72 5.81 30.64
C GLY A 529 -16.93 6.41 29.90
N GLY A 530 -17.96 6.77 30.61
CA GLY A 530 -19.29 7.31 30.27
C GLY A 530 -19.75 7.49 28.82
N GLU A 531 -19.25 8.47 28.04
CA GLU A 531 -19.81 8.78 26.72
C GLU A 531 -19.33 7.86 25.60
N ALA A 532 -18.08 7.46 25.60
CA ALA A 532 -17.55 6.54 24.58
C ALA A 532 -18.09 5.12 24.74
N ALA A 533 -18.43 4.73 25.97
CA ALA A 533 -19.14 3.49 26.25
C ALA A 533 -20.55 3.53 25.66
N LYS A 534 -21.28 4.65 25.79
CA LYS A 534 -22.60 4.85 25.20
C LYS A 534 -22.57 4.80 23.69
N VAL A 535 -21.56 5.39 23.03
CA VAL A 535 -21.40 5.32 21.57
C VAL A 535 -21.18 3.87 21.10
N LEU A 536 -20.41 3.08 21.84
CA LEU A 536 -20.19 1.66 21.52
C LEU A 536 -21.43 0.81 21.79
N GLU A 537 -22.15 1.07 22.86
CA GLU A 537 -23.42 0.41 23.21
C GLU A 537 -24.53 0.79 22.23
N SER A 538 -24.66 2.07 21.85
CA SER A 538 -25.60 2.56 20.85
C SER A 538 -25.30 1.98 19.47
N ALA A 539 -24.04 1.90 19.07
CA ALA A 539 -23.64 1.27 17.81
C ALA A 539 -23.92 -0.24 17.78
N MET A 540 -24.00 -0.88 18.95
CA MET A 540 -24.27 -2.31 19.09
C MET A 540 -25.77 -2.61 19.25
N SER A 541 -26.51 -1.80 19.96
CA SER A 541 -27.97 -1.97 20.16
C SER A 541 -28.80 -1.55 18.95
N GLY A 542 -28.22 -0.80 18.00
CA GLY A 542 -28.94 -0.30 16.82
C GLY A 542 -29.87 0.87 17.13
N GLU A 543 -29.76 1.43 18.32
CA GLU A 543 -30.47 2.65 18.71
C GLU A 543 -29.61 3.88 18.33
N THR A 544 -30.16 4.73 17.47
CA THR A 544 -29.59 6.05 17.16
C THR A 544 -29.85 6.99 18.34
N PRO A 545 -28.91 7.85 18.74
CA PRO A 545 -29.12 8.87 19.74
C PRO A 545 -30.11 9.93 19.26
#